data_6af478e73164b44bd2504e0b9b6844ac
#
_entry.id   6af478e73164b44bd2504e0b9b6844ac
#
_cell.length_a   1.000
_cell.length_b   1.000
_cell.length_c   1.000
_cell.angle_alpha   90.00
_cell.angle_beta   90.00
_cell.angle_gamma   90.00
#
_symmetry.space_group_name_H-M   'P 1'
#
loop_
_entity.id
_entity.type
_entity.pdbx_description
1 polymer ?
#
loop_
_entity_poly.entity_id
_entity_poly.type
_entity_poly.pdbx_seq_one_letter_code
_entity_poly.pdbx_strand_id
1 'polypeptide(L)'
;MADSRRTILFAGGGTGGHLYPGLAIARTLVRLDPSVQPIFIGALRGIEKTVLPGTEFPHLLLNLHPLYRTKPWENWRTLVGAVSGWRELGALVKRERPGMVVGTGGYAAGVALAYAVVHGIPIVQQAGDSYPGLTARGFRRFTREYYLAFPEAGTVIGGEASQHVDTGAPIEPPPAIRPDRGAAREAWGFPREGGQVLLVYGGSQGSRAINLVVADWVKRGLPDGLHLIWMTGKASYQEFASLDGGRVRVREYLSPIQAAYAAADVALARAGAMTTAELFAWNIPAILVPLPTAAADHQSVNARVLEAAGAAINIAQASFTVDRLDAAVRGLVENPMEMARLKAGAANRARPDAAEVIARRILALIQGPLSKR
;
A
#
# COMPACT_ATOMS: atom_id res chain seq x y z
N MET A 1 -28.71 13.48 -25.70
CA MET A 1 -27.25 13.62 -25.62
C MET A 1 -26.72 12.30 -25.07
N ALA A 2 -25.88 11.57 -25.82
CA ALA A 2 -25.28 10.36 -25.30
C ALA A 2 -24.41 10.75 -24.09
N ASP A 3 -24.60 10.05 -23.00
CA ASP A 3 -23.85 10.25 -21.76
C ASP A 3 -22.35 10.10 -22.08
N SER A 4 -21.60 11.19 -22.06
CA SER A 4 -20.19 11.25 -22.44
C SER A 4 -19.26 10.66 -21.36
N ARG A 5 -19.83 9.93 -20.42
CA ARG A 5 -19.09 9.30 -19.32
C ARG A 5 -18.15 8.24 -19.85
N ARG A 6 -16.91 8.30 -19.39
CA ARG A 6 -15.87 7.32 -19.72
C ARG A 6 -15.69 6.36 -18.56
N THR A 7 -16.23 5.15 -18.70
CA THR A 7 -16.15 4.13 -17.67
C THR A 7 -14.77 3.46 -17.65
N ILE A 8 -14.18 3.35 -16.46
CA ILE A 8 -12.95 2.61 -16.19
C ILE A 8 -13.22 1.58 -15.11
N LEU A 9 -12.92 0.31 -15.38
CA LEU A 9 -13.01 -0.73 -14.36
C LEU A 9 -11.72 -0.81 -13.56
N PHE A 10 -11.83 -0.81 -12.23
CA PHE A 10 -10.74 -1.07 -11.29
C PHE A 10 -10.89 -2.48 -10.74
N ALA A 11 -9.93 -3.34 -11.02
CA ALA A 11 -9.95 -4.73 -10.60
C ALA A 11 -8.78 -5.02 -9.66
N GLY A 12 -9.09 -5.32 -8.41
CA GLY A 12 -8.09 -5.63 -7.41
C GLY A 12 -8.71 -5.85 -6.05
N GLY A 13 -7.99 -6.54 -5.17
CA GLY A 13 -8.50 -6.79 -3.85
C GLY A 13 -7.92 -8.02 -3.17
N GLY A 14 -8.63 -8.48 -2.14
CA GLY A 14 -8.16 -9.48 -1.19
C GLY A 14 -7.50 -8.83 0.02
N THR A 15 -6.72 -7.78 -0.19
CA THR A 15 -6.03 -7.02 0.86
C THR A 15 -6.09 -5.51 0.63
N GLY A 16 -5.83 -4.72 1.69
CA GLY A 16 -5.77 -3.26 1.58
C GLY A 16 -4.69 -2.78 0.61
N GLY A 17 -3.55 -3.49 0.51
CA GLY A 17 -2.47 -3.16 -0.42
C GLY A 17 -2.84 -3.22 -1.91
N HIS A 18 -3.96 -3.85 -2.26
CA HIS A 18 -4.48 -3.87 -3.62
C HIS A 18 -5.68 -2.92 -3.81
N LEU A 19 -6.50 -2.73 -2.77
CA LEU A 19 -7.70 -1.91 -2.87
C LEU A 19 -7.41 -0.40 -2.77
N TYR A 20 -6.65 0.02 -1.74
CA TYR A 20 -6.37 1.45 -1.51
C TYR A 20 -5.60 2.12 -2.66
N PRO A 21 -4.61 1.48 -3.32
CA PRO A 21 -4.02 2.02 -4.54
C PRO A 21 -5.04 2.33 -5.62
N GLY A 22 -5.99 1.42 -5.85
CA GLY A 22 -7.09 1.64 -6.80
C GLY A 22 -7.97 2.82 -6.43
N LEU A 23 -8.33 2.96 -5.15
CA LEU A 23 -9.12 4.08 -4.65
C LEU A 23 -8.39 5.42 -4.82
N ALA A 24 -7.09 5.48 -4.51
CA ALA A 24 -6.28 6.69 -4.69
C ALA A 24 -6.23 7.12 -6.16
N ILE A 25 -6.00 6.18 -7.09
CA ILE A 25 -6.01 6.46 -8.53
C ILE A 25 -7.40 6.91 -8.98
N ALA A 26 -8.46 6.20 -8.57
CA ALA A 26 -9.84 6.51 -8.99
C ALA A 26 -10.29 7.90 -8.54
N ARG A 27 -10.03 8.28 -7.28
CA ARG A 27 -10.30 9.63 -6.76
C ARG A 27 -9.55 10.70 -7.52
N THR A 28 -8.30 10.42 -7.83
CA THR A 28 -7.47 11.36 -8.60
C THR A 28 -7.96 11.50 -10.04
N LEU A 29 -8.39 10.42 -10.69
CA LEU A 29 -9.00 10.47 -12.03
C LEU A 29 -10.24 11.34 -12.06
N VAL A 30 -11.17 11.14 -11.11
CA VAL A 30 -12.41 11.93 -11.03
C VAL A 30 -12.11 13.42 -10.73
N ARG A 31 -11.12 13.69 -9.90
CA ARG A 31 -10.65 15.06 -9.63
C ARG A 31 -10.08 15.75 -10.87
N LEU A 32 -9.32 15.03 -11.71
CA LEU A 32 -8.72 15.55 -12.93
C LEU A 32 -9.72 15.65 -14.08
N ASP A 33 -10.66 14.71 -14.15
CA ASP A 33 -11.68 14.64 -15.19
C ASP A 33 -13.00 14.08 -14.63
N PRO A 34 -13.95 14.92 -14.25
CA PRO A 34 -15.24 14.51 -13.69
C PRO A 34 -16.12 13.67 -14.64
N SER A 35 -15.79 13.59 -15.94
CA SER A 35 -16.49 12.72 -16.90
C SER A 35 -16.08 11.25 -16.76
N VAL A 36 -15.04 10.94 -16.00
CA VAL A 36 -14.60 9.55 -15.74
C VAL A 36 -15.46 8.92 -14.66
N GLN A 37 -15.92 7.71 -14.93
CA GLN A 37 -16.67 6.90 -13.99
C GLN A 37 -15.90 5.63 -13.60
N PRO A 38 -15.19 5.62 -12.47
CA PRO A 38 -14.58 4.41 -11.93
C PRO A 38 -15.65 3.44 -11.41
N ILE A 39 -15.51 2.15 -11.74
CA ILE A 39 -16.32 1.07 -11.19
C ILE A 39 -15.38 0.00 -10.65
N PHE A 40 -15.58 -0.41 -9.42
CA PHE A 40 -14.71 -1.39 -8.76
C PHE A 40 -15.21 -2.81 -8.93
N ILE A 41 -14.28 -3.71 -9.23
CA ILE A 41 -14.49 -5.15 -9.27
C ILE A 41 -13.68 -5.78 -8.13
N GLY A 42 -14.36 -6.40 -7.20
CA GLY A 42 -13.73 -7.02 -6.03
C GLY A 42 -14.25 -8.43 -5.77
N ALA A 43 -13.80 -9.05 -4.69
CA ALA A 43 -14.29 -10.34 -4.23
C ALA A 43 -15.15 -10.22 -2.97
N LEU A 44 -16.20 -11.02 -2.87
CA LEU A 44 -17.06 -11.10 -1.67
C LEU A 44 -16.33 -11.54 -0.39
N ARG A 45 -15.09 -12.05 -0.52
CA ARG A 45 -14.28 -12.59 0.58
C ARG A 45 -13.11 -11.70 1.00
N GLY A 46 -12.88 -10.61 0.28
CA GLY A 46 -11.80 -9.68 0.55
C GLY A 46 -12.23 -8.48 1.41
N ILE A 47 -11.30 -7.59 1.67
CA ILE A 47 -11.54 -6.32 2.37
C ILE A 47 -12.54 -5.45 1.61
N GLU A 48 -12.69 -5.67 0.30
CA GLU A 48 -13.59 -4.96 -0.61
C GLU A 48 -15.03 -5.01 -0.12
N LYS A 49 -15.46 -6.15 0.44
CA LYS A 49 -16.79 -6.31 0.99
C LYS A 49 -17.11 -5.31 2.10
N THR A 50 -16.11 -4.93 2.87
CA THR A 50 -16.27 -4.01 4.01
C THR A 50 -16.03 -2.56 3.60
N VAL A 51 -15.07 -2.32 2.70
CA VAL A 51 -14.62 -0.96 2.37
C VAL A 51 -15.44 -0.35 1.24
N LEU A 52 -15.66 -1.06 0.13
CA LEU A 52 -16.32 -0.49 -1.06
C LEU A 52 -17.73 0.04 -0.81
N PRO A 53 -18.59 -0.59 0.00
CA PRO A 53 -19.92 -0.04 0.31
C PRO A 53 -19.91 1.32 0.99
N GLY A 54 -18.80 1.67 1.65
CA GLY A 54 -18.62 2.98 2.29
C GLY A 54 -17.92 4.02 1.40
N THR A 55 -17.62 3.67 0.13
CA THR A 55 -16.99 4.59 -0.82
C THR A 55 -18.03 5.22 -1.76
N GLU A 56 -17.60 6.28 -2.44
CA GLU A 56 -18.37 6.98 -3.46
C GLU A 56 -18.51 6.22 -4.79
N PHE A 57 -17.82 5.09 -4.95
CA PHE A 57 -17.73 4.39 -6.25
C PHE A 57 -18.69 3.22 -6.38
N PRO A 58 -19.36 3.09 -7.53
CA PRO A 58 -20.09 1.87 -7.90
C PRO A 58 -19.16 0.67 -7.88
N HIS A 59 -19.66 -0.49 -7.46
CA HIS A 59 -18.86 -1.69 -7.38
C HIS A 59 -19.65 -2.97 -7.69
N LEU A 60 -18.93 -3.99 -8.13
CA LEU A 60 -19.42 -5.35 -8.32
C LEU A 60 -18.55 -6.31 -7.52
N LEU A 61 -19.13 -7.01 -6.55
CA LEU A 61 -18.44 -8.01 -5.75
C LEU A 61 -18.76 -9.41 -6.27
N LEU A 62 -17.74 -10.09 -6.78
CA LEU A 62 -17.85 -11.42 -7.37
C LEU A 62 -17.51 -12.51 -6.35
N ASN A 63 -18.13 -13.68 -6.48
CA ASN A 63 -17.81 -14.83 -5.62
C ASN A 63 -16.52 -15.54 -6.08
N LEU A 64 -15.42 -14.81 -6.02
CA LEU A 64 -14.11 -15.30 -6.43
C LEU A 64 -13.38 -15.98 -5.27
N HIS A 65 -12.57 -16.97 -5.62
CA HIS A 65 -11.71 -17.70 -4.69
C HIS A 65 -10.24 -17.59 -5.11
N PRO A 66 -9.30 -17.52 -4.16
CA PRO A 66 -7.89 -17.58 -4.48
C PRO A 66 -7.52 -18.98 -5.01
N LEU A 67 -6.40 -19.09 -5.71
CA LEU A 67 -5.80 -20.37 -6.04
C LEU A 67 -5.22 -21.03 -4.78
N TYR A 68 -5.77 -22.17 -4.42
CA TYR A 68 -5.34 -22.97 -3.27
C TYR A 68 -4.13 -23.83 -3.66
N ARG A 69 -2.92 -23.38 -3.29
CA ARG A 69 -1.67 -24.11 -3.62
C ARG A 69 -1.45 -25.35 -2.75
N THR A 70 -1.88 -25.29 -1.50
CA THR A 70 -1.74 -26.39 -0.51
C THR A 70 -2.90 -27.39 -0.55
N LYS A 71 -4.02 -27.02 -1.18
CA LYS A 71 -5.23 -27.84 -1.31
C LYS A 71 -5.76 -27.80 -2.74
N PRO A 72 -5.05 -28.42 -3.70
CA PRO A 72 -5.41 -28.32 -5.14
C PRO A 72 -6.83 -28.77 -5.47
N TRP A 73 -7.36 -29.73 -4.68
CA TRP A 73 -8.73 -30.21 -4.84
C TRP A 73 -9.82 -29.16 -4.53
N GLU A 74 -9.51 -28.09 -3.79
CA GLU A 74 -10.46 -26.99 -3.56
C GLU A 74 -10.54 -26.01 -4.73
N ASN A 75 -9.67 -26.11 -5.75
CA ASN A 75 -9.65 -25.21 -6.90
C ASN A 75 -10.88 -25.31 -7.81
N TRP A 76 -11.74 -26.37 -7.66
CA TRP A 76 -13.04 -26.37 -8.33
C TRP A 76 -13.91 -25.16 -7.93
N ARG A 77 -13.79 -24.68 -6.69
CA ARG A 77 -14.47 -23.45 -6.23
C ARG A 77 -13.95 -22.21 -6.95
N THR A 78 -12.65 -22.16 -7.20
CA THR A 78 -12.02 -21.08 -8.00
C THR A 78 -12.55 -21.09 -9.42
N LEU A 79 -12.69 -22.27 -10.03
CA LEU A 79 -13.21 -22.42 -11.39
C LEU A 79 -14.70 -22.02 -11.47
N VAL A 80 -15.54 -22.52 -10.56
CA VAL A 80 -16.98 -22.17 -10.52
C VAL A 80 -17.15 -20.66 -10.29
N GLY A 81 -16.41 -20.08 -9.34
CA GLY A 81 -16.42 -18.65 -9.09
C GLY A 81 -15.95 -17.84 -10.30
N ALA A 82 -14.94 -18.31 -11.03
CA ALA A 82 -14.50 -17.65 -12.25
C ALA A 82 -15.56 -17.67 -13.36
N VAL A 83 -16.29 -18.78 -13.54
CA VAL A 83 -17.37 -18.90 -14.55
C VAL A 83 -18.55 -17.99 -14.18
N SER A 84 -19.00 -17.98 -12.93
CA SER A 84 -20.09 -17.08 -12.52
C SER A 84 -19.66 -15.62 -12.64
N GLY A 85 -18.46 -15.29 -12.15
CA GLY A 85 -17.90 -13.95 -12.25
C GLY A 85 -17.74 -13.47 -13.70
N TRP A 86 -17.40 -14.37 -14.62
CA TRP A 86 -17.34 -14.06 -16.06
C TRP A 86 -18.68 -13.60 -16.61
N ARG A 87 -19.78 -14.27 -16.24
CA ARG A 87 -21.15 -13.91 -16.68
C ARG A 87 -21.59 -12.56 -16.09
N GLU A 88 -21.36 -12.35 -14.80
CA GLU A 88 -21.73 -11.12 -14.10
C GLU A 88 -20.93 -9.93 -14.66
N LEU A 89 -19.62 -10.12 -14.88
CA LEU A 89 -18.75 -9.13 -15.49
C LEU A 89 -19.19 -8.84 -16.93
N GLY A 90 -19.62 -9.86 -17.70
CA GLY A 90 -20.14 -9.69 -19.05
C GLY A 90 -21.38 -8.80 -19.10
N ALA A 91 -22.30 -8.96 -18.16
CA ALA A 91 -23.48 -8.10 -18.05
C ALA A 91 -23.08 -6.64 -17.72
N LEU A 92 -22.12 -6.45 -16.79
CA LEU A 92 -21.59 -5.13 -16.45
C LEU A 92 -20.90 -4.46 -17.66
N VAL A 93 -20.00 -5.17 -18.33
CA VAL A 93 -19.26 -4.64 -19.49
C VAL A 93 -20.19 -4.27 -20.65
N LYS A 94 -21.21 -5.08 -20.91
CA LYS A 94 -22.22 -4.78 -21.94
C LYS A 94 -23.00 -3.50 -21.64
N ARG A 95 -23.32 -3.26 -20.36
CA ARG A 95 -24.06 -2.09 -19.91
C ARG A 95 -23.20 -0.84 -19.89
N GLU A 96 -22.01 -0.94 -19.27
CA GLU A 96 -21.17 0.23 -18.95
C GLU A 96 -20.13 0.57 -20.04
N ARG A 97 -19.83 -0.37 -20.95
CA ARG A 97 -18.87 -0.21 -22.07
C ARG A 97 -17.56 0.41 -21.66
N PRO A 98 -16.80 -0.19 -20.72
CA PRO A 98 -15.59 0.41 -20.19
C PRO A 98 -14.53 0.57 -21.28
N GLY A 99 -13.85 1.71 -21.27
CA GLY A 99 -12.74 2.00 -22.18
C GLY A 99 -11.41 1.37 -21.74
N MET A 100 -11.30 0.97 -20.46
CA MET A 100 -10.07 0.42 -19.90
C MET A 100 -10.34 -0.40 -18.63
N VAL A 101 -9.46 -1.36 -18.34
CA VAL A 101 -9.38 -2.04 -17.04
C VAL A 101 -8.04 -1.76 -16.37
N VAL A 102 -8.08 -1.28 -15.14
CA VAL A 102 -6.92 -1.04 -14.27
C VAL A 102 -6.81 -2.19 -13.28
N GLY A 103 -5.79 -3.02 -13.41
CA GLY A 103 -5.48 -4.07 -12.45
C GLY A 103 -4.62 -3.55 -11.31
N THR A 104 -5.07 -3.68 -10.06
CA THR A 104 -4.28 -3.27 -8.89
C THR A 104 -3.75 -4.47 -8.08
N GLY A 105 -3.90 -5.67 -8.62
CA GLY A 105 -3.35 -6.89 -8.03
C GLY A 105 -4.36 -7.73 -7.26
N GLY A 106 -3.86 -8.81 -6.69
CA GLY A 106 -4.68 -9.81 -6.02
C GLY A 106 -5.40 -10.76 -6.98
N TYR A 107 -6.03 -11.80 -6.43
CA TYR A 107 -6.75 -12.82 -7.22
C TYR A 107 -8.03 -12.26 -7.85
N ALA A 108 -8.63 -11.25 -7.26
CA ALA A 108 -9.83 -10.61 -7.78
C ALA A 108 -9.61 -9.94 -9.15
N ALA A 109 -8.41 -9.43 -9.41
CA ALA A 109 -8.06 -8.82 -10.68
C ALA A 109 -8.02 -9.83 -11.84
N GLY A 110 -7.68 -11.10 -11.57
CA GLY A 110 -7.41 -12.09 -12.62
C GLY A 110 -8.56 -12.31 -13.58
N VAL A 111 -9.80 -12.44 -13.08
CA VAL A 111 -10.99 -12.67 -13.92
C VAL A 111 -11.32 -11.44 -14.77
N ALA A 112 -11.20 -10.23 -14.19
CA ALA A 112 -11.51 -9.00 -14.91
C ALA A 112 -10.45 -8.71 -16.01
N LEU A 113 -9.18 -8.95 -15.74
CA LEU A 113 -8.10 -8.81 -16.71
C LEU A 113 -8.24 -9.85 -17.85
N ALA A 114 -8.54 -11.11 -17.52
CA ALA A 114 -8.80 -12.15 -18.51
C ALA A 114 -9.97 -11.79 -19.41
N TYR A 115 -11.07 -11.33 -18.81
CA TYR A 115 -12.25 -10.86 -19.55
C TYR A 115 -11.89 -9.71 -20.49
N ALA A 116 -11.17 -8.72 -20.00
CA ALA A 116 -10.75 -7.56 -20.79
C ALA A 116 -9.89 -7.97 -21.99
N VAL A 117 -8.90 -8.86 -21.80
CA VAL A 117 -8.04 -9.36 -22.86
C VAL A 117 -8.84 -10.07 -23.95
N VAL A 118 -9.76 -10.97 -23.56
CA VAL A 118 -10.59 -11.73 -24.52
C VAL A 118 -11.51 -10.82 -25.34
N HIS A 119 -11.97 -9.71 -24.74
CA HIS A 119 -12.88 -8.77 -25.41
C HIS A 119 -12.18 -7.53 -26.00
N GLY A 120 -10.83 -7.51 -26.04
CA GLY A 120 -10.07 -6.42 -26.64
C GLY A 120 -10.14 -5.09 -25.85
N ILE A 121 -10.51 -5.13 -24.57
CA ILE A 121 -10.50 -3.95 -23.69
C ILE A 121 -9.07 -3.72 -23.22
N PRO A 122 -8.50 -2.51 -23.41
CA PRO A 122 -7.15 -2.20 -22.94
C PRO A 122 -6.97 -2.42 -21.45
N ILE A 123 -5.82 -2.96 -21.05
CA ILE A 123 -5.47 -3.13 -19.66
C ILE A 123 -4.19 -2.39 -19.29
N VAL A 124 -4.18 -1.83 -18.10
CA VAL A 124 -2.98 -1.33 -17.40
C VAL A 124 -2.92 -1.94 -16.01
N GLN A 125 -1.74 -2.03 -15.43
CA GLN A 125 -1.60 -2.64 -14.10
C GLN A 125 -0.73 -1.80 -13.16
N GLN A 126 -1.16 -1.65 -11.92
CA GLN A 126 -0.35 -1.13 -10.83
C GLN A 126 0.30 -2.31 -10.10
N ALA A 127 1.62 -2.31 -10.02
CA ALA A 127 2.40 -3.30 -9.29
C ALA A 127 2.90 -2.71 -7.97
N GLY A 128 2.25 -3.12 -6.87
CA GLY A 128 2.49 -2.54 -5.54
C GLY A 128 3.78 -3.01 -4.87
N ASP A 129 4.25 -4.22 -5.13
CA ASP A 129 5.39 -4.82 -4.44
C ASP A 129 6.60 -4.99 -5.38
N SER A 130 7.80 -5.05 -4.80
CA SER A 130 9.04 -5.30 -5.53
C SER A 130 9.08 -6.71 -6.16
N TYR A 131 8.28 -7.65 -5.65
CA TYR A 131 8.05 -8.97 -6.24
C TYR A 131 6.59 -9.11 -6.65
N PRO A 132 6.23 -8.77 -7.90
CA PRO A 132 4.85 -8.78 -8.37
C PRO A 132 4.22 -10.16 -8.38
N GLY A 133 2.94 -10.21 -8.02
CA GLY A 133 2.15 -11.42 -7.99
C GLY A 133 1.93 -12.07 -9.37
N LEU A 134 1.34 -13.28 -9.38
CA LEU A 134 1.07 -14.04 -10.59
C LEU A 134 0.19 -13.28 -11.59
N THR A 135 -0.78 -12.53 -11.12
CA THR A 135 -1.69 -11.75 -11.98
C THR A 135 -0.90 -10.71 -12.79
N ALA A 136 -0.02 -9.94 -12.16
CA ALA A 136 0.80 -8.97 -12.87
C ALA A 136 1.66 -9.65 -13.95
N ARG A 137 2.36 -10.73 -13.60
CA ARG A 137 3.26 -11.46 -14.53
C ARG A 137 2.51 -12.19 -15.65
N GLY A 138 1.32 -12.74 -15.34
CA GLY A 138 0.54 -13.55 -16.29
C GLY A 138 -0.03 -12.74 -17.47
N PHE A 139 -0.36 -11.49 -17.23
CA PHE A 139 -0.94 -10.61 -18.26
C PHE A 139 0.07 -9.67 -18.91
N ARG A 140 1.39 -9.89 -18.75
CA ARG A 140 2.44 -8.97 -19.21
C ARG A 140 2.37 -8.63 -20.71
N ARG A 141 2.02 -9.61 -21.56
CA ARG A 141 1.95 -9.42 -23.02
C ARG A 141 0.75 -8.58 -23.47
N PHE A 142 -0.24 -8.41 -22.60
CA PHE A 142 -1.49 -7.71 -22.89
C PHE A 142 -1.58 -6.35 -22.17
N THR A 143 -0.68 -6.11 -21.20
CA THR A 143 -0.66 -4.88 -20.41
C THR A 143 0.03 -3.77 -21.20
N ARG A 144 -0.66 -2.65 -21.38
CA ARG A 144 -0.10 -1.49 -22.06
C ARG A 144 0.98 -0.79 -21.24
N GLU A 145 0.70 -0.56 -19.96
CA GLU A 145 1.63 0.06 -19.01
C GLU A 145 1.52 -0.60 -17.64
N TYR A 146 2.69 -0.72 -17.00
CA TYR A 146 2.84 -1.06 -15.59
C TYR A 146 3.25 0.17 -14.78
N TYR A 147 2.50 0.48 -13.76
CA TYR A 147 2.82 1.53 -12.80
C TYR A 147 3.50 0.88 -11.60
N LEU A 148 4.80 1.06 -11.49
CA LEU A 148 5.63 0.34 -10.53
C LEU A 148 5.80 1.16 -9.26
N ALA A 149 5.45 0.57 -8.10
CA ALA A 149 5.78 1.14 -6.80
C ALA A 149 7.28 0.96 -6.46
N PHE A 150 7.87 -0.09 -7.01
CA PHE A 150 9.28 -0.42 -6.94
C PHE A 150 9.80 -0.63 -8.36
N PRO A 151 10.78 0.13 -8.86
CA PRO A 151 11.32 -0.05 -10.20
C PRO A 151 11.91 -1.44 -10.41
N GLU A 152 12.39 -2.10 -9.36
CA GLU A 152 12.91 -3.47 -9.35
C GLU A 152 11.87 -4.50 -9.81
N ALA A 153 10.58 -4.20 -9.62
CA ALA A 153 9.48 -5.06 -10.05
C ALA A 153 9.49 -5.30 -11.58
N GLY A 154 9.95 -4.32 -12.35
CA GLY A 154 10.04 -4.43 -13.81
C GLY A 154 10.89 -5.61 -14.28
N THR A 155 12.00 -5.89 -13.62
CA THR A 155 12.86 -7.04 -13.92
C THR A 155 12.13 -8.37 -13.69
N VAL A 156 11.31 -8.46 -12.65
CA VAL A 156 10.55 -9.68 -12.31
C VAL A 156 9.35 -9.88 -13.25
N ILE A 157 8.68 -8.79 -13.65
CA ILE A 157 7.58 -8.83 -14.63
C ILE A 157 8.13 -9.27 -15.99
N GLY A 158 9.29 -8.73 -16.39
CA GLY A 158 9.83 -8.90 -17.72
C GLY A 158 8.96 -8.18 -18.77
N GLY A 159 9.23 -8.40 -20.04
CA GLY A 159 8.58 -7.68 -21.15
C GLY A 159 9.42 -6.49 -21.61
N GLU A 160 8.79 -5.54 -22.28
CA GLU A 160 9.48 -4.35 -22.80
C GLU A 160 9.62 -3.29 -21.70
N ALA A 161 10.82 -2.74 -21.55
CA ALA A 161 11.10 -1.68 -20.57
C ALA A 161 10.20 -0.44 -20.79
N SER A 162 9.78 -0.17 -22.01
CA SER A 162 8.86 0.92 -22.38
C SER A 162 7.47 0.80 -21.72
N GLN A 163 7.08 -0.40 -21.31
CA GLN A 163 5.83 -0.65 -20.60
C GLN A 163 5.94 -0.35 -19.09
N HIS A 164 7.15 -0.20 -18.56
CA HIS A 164 7.41 -0.04 -17.14
C HIS A 164 7.59 1.43 -16.79
N VAL A 165 6.71 1.95 -15.93
CA VAL A 165 6.77 3.34 -15.48
C VAL A 165 7.01 3.35 -13.95
N ASP A 166 8.14 3.88 -13.51
CA ASP A 166 8.43 4.11 -12.10
C ASP A 166 7.60 5.27 -11.58
N THR A 167 6.45 4.96 -11.00
CA THR A 167 5.51 5.95 -10.48
C THR A 167 5.54 6.06 -8.97
N GLY A 168 6.05 5.06 -8.26
CA GLY A 168 5.79 4.88 -6.84
C GLY A 168 4.40 4.27 -6.57
N ALA A 169 4.12 3.99 -5.29
CA ALA A 169 2.79 3.53 -4.87
C ALA A 169 1.82 4.71 -4.81
N PRO A 170 0.60 4.58 -5.36
CA PRO A 170 -0.41 5.63 -5.34
C PRO A 170 -1.01 5.77 -3.93
N ILE A 171 -0.47 6.68 -3.17
CA ILE A 171 -0.89 7.08 -1.83
C ILE A 171 -1.70 8.38 -1.87
N GLU A 172 -2.35 8.70 -0.76
CA GLU A 172 -2.81 10.06 -0.53
C GLU A 172 -1.58 10.95 -0.23
N PRO A 173 -1.31 11.98 -1.05
CA PRO A 173 -0.13 12.79 -0.86
C PRO A 173 -0.21 13.58 0.46
N PRO A 174 0.91 13.87 1.10
CA PRO A 174 0.94 14.80 2.20
C PRO A 174 0.40 16.16 1.77
N PRO A 175 -0.19 16.95 2.69
CA PRO A 175 -0.68 18.30 2.36
C PRO A 175 0.47 19.18 1.84
N ALA A 176 0.15 20.05 0.87
CA ALA A 176 1.13 20.97 0.27
C ALA A 176 1.83 21.84 1.33
N ILE A 177 1.07 22.29 2.33
CA ILE A 177 1.61 22.97 3.51
C ILE A 177 1.67 21.94 4.63
N ARG A 178 2.89 21.53 4.98
CA ARG A 178 3.11 20.58 6.06
C ARG A 178 2.69 21.18 7.40
N PRO A 179 2.05 20.42 8.29
CA PRO A 179 1.82 20.85 9.66
C PRO A 179 3.14 21.20 10.35
N ASP A 180 3.12 22.21 11.22
CA ASP A 180 4.25 22.51 12.07
C ASP A 180 4.55 21.32 12.98
N ARG A 181 5.78 20.82 12.95
CA ARG A 181 6.18 19.62 13.70
C ARG A 181 6.05 19.82 15.21
N GLY A 182 6.42 21.01 15.70
CA GLY A 182 6.32 21.32 17.14
C GLY A 182 4.86 21.28 17.59
N ALA A 183 3.97 21.93 16.85
CA ALA A 183 2.53 21.87 17.15
C ALA A 183 1.95 20.45 17.05
N ALA A 184 2.40 19.66 16.08
CA ALA A 184 2.00 18.26 15.98
C ALA A 184 2.45 17.45 17.20
N ARG A 185 3.67 17.66 17.72
CA ARG A 185 4.16 17.00 18.96
C ARG A 185 3.38 17.41 20.17
N GLU A 186 3.08 18.71 20.34
CA GLU A 186 2.25 19.23 21.43
C GLU A 186 0.86 18.60 21.46
N ALA A 187 0.26 18.38 20.29
CA ALA A 187 -1.03 17.69 20.18
C ALA A 187 -0.98 16.23 20.70
N TRP A 188 0.21 15.62 20.69
CA TRP A 188 0.46 14.31 21.32
C TRP A 188 0.86 14.45 22.79
N GLY A 189 0.98 15.65 23.34
CA GLY A 189 1.46 15.91 24.71
C GLY A 189 2.96 15.67 24.86
N PHE A 190 3.73 15.89 23.80
CA PHE A 190 5.20 15.86 23.80
C PHE A 190 5.76 17.28 23.74
N PRO A 191 7.04 17.49 24.17
CA PRO A 191 7.69 18.78 24.02
C PRO A 191 7.72 19.23 22.55
N ARG A 192 7.48 20.53 22.32
CA ARG A 192 7.54 21.16 21.01
C ARG A 192 8.92 21.01 20.36
N GLU A 193 9.93 21.22 21.18
CA GLU A 193 11.35 21.16 20.80
C GLU A 193 12.10 20.14 21.65
N GLY A 194 13.20 19.66 21.12
CA GLY A 194 14.02 18.64 21.76
C GLY A 194 13.43 17.23 21.65
N GLY A 195 14.29 16.25 21.77
CA GLY A 195 13.95 14.85 21.65
C GLY A 195 13.54 14.41 20.24
N GLN A 196 13.18 13.16 20.12
CA GLN A 196 12.73 12.54 18.88
C GLN A 196 11.45 11.73 19.12
N VAL A 197 10.66 11.53 18.07
CA VAL A 197 9.42 10.76 18.12
C VAL A 197 9.54 9.54 17.22
N LEU A 198 9.46 8.36 17.81
CA LEU A 198 9.32 7.08 17.10
C LEU A 198 7.84 6.76 16.92
N LEU A 199 7.42 6.57 15.68
CA LEU A 199 6.09 6.06 15.36
C LEU A 199 6.16 4.55 15.16
N VAL A 200 5.38 3.79 15.91
CA VAL A 200 5.32 2.33 15.81
C VAL A 200 3.95 1.87 15.33
N TYR A 201 3.90 1.10 14.24
CA TYR A 201 2.67 0.46 13.78
C TYR A 201 2.92 -0.76 12.88
N GLY A 202 2.05 -1.75 13.03
CA GLY A 202 2.13 -3.02 12.29
C GLY A 202 1.22 -3.11 11.05
N GLY A 203 0.78 -1.95 10.50
CA GLY A 203 -0.30 -1.88 9.52
C GLY A 203 -1.68 -1.75 10.18
N SER A 204 -2.76 -1.66 9.41
CA SER A 204 -4.12 -1.37 9.90
C SER A 204 -4.65 -2.36 10.97
N GLN A 205 -4.19 -3.60 10.94
CA GLN A 205 -4.58 -4.63 11.91
C GLN A 205 -3.66 -4.68 13.14
N GLY A 206 -2.58 -3.90 13.14
CA GLY A 206 -1.51 -4.03 14.10
C GLY A 206 -0.61 -5.26 13.87
N SER A 207 0.34 -5.48 14.76
CA SER A 207 1.24 -6.63 14.73
C SER A 207 1.62 -7.07 16.14
N ARG A 208 1.01 -8.15 16.62
CA ARG A 208 1.31 -8.65 17.97
C ARG A 208 2.80 -8.97 18.16
N ALA A 209 3.49 -9.48 17.14
CA ALA A 209 4.92 -9.76 17.23
C ALA A 209 5.77 -8.51 17.45
N ILE A 210 5.44 -7.40 16.76
CA ILE A 210 6.09 -6.11 17.00
C ILE A 210 5.69 -5.57 18.37
N ASN A 211 4.41 -5.63 18.71
CA ASN A 211 3.87 -5.09 19.96
C ASN A 211 4.52 -5.70 21.21
N LEU A 212 4.76 -7.01 21.22
CA LEU A 212 5.40 -7.70 22.36
C LEU A 212 6.81 -7.17 22.61
N VAL A 213 7.63 -7.07 21.54
CA VAL A 213 9.00 -6.55 21.66
C VAL A 213 9.02 -5.10 22.09
N VAL A 214 8.12 -4.27 21.55
CA VAL A 214 7.99 -2.86 21.92
C VAL A 214 7.52 -2.70 23.38
N ALA A 215 6.58 -3.53 23.84
CA ALA A 215 6.13 -3.50 25.23
C ALA A 215 7.27 -3.80 26.22
N ASP A 216 8.06 -4.82 25.93
CA ASP A 216 9.20 -5.19 26.78
C ASP A 216 10.31 -4.13 26.73
N TRP A 217 10.52 -3.49 25.56
CA TRP A 217 11.44 -2.37 25.43
C TRP A 217 10.98 -1.13 26.23
N VAL A 218 9.69 -0.79 26.18
CA VAL A 218 9.10 0.30 26.98
C VAL A 218 9.27 0.05 28.49
N LYS A 219 9.04 -1.18 28.95
CA LYS A 219 9.23 -1.56 30.37
C LYS A 219 10.68 -1.50 30.81
N ARG A 220 11.64 -1.80 29.91
CA ARG A 220 13.08 -1.68 30.17
C ARG A 220 13.52 -0.22 30.30
N GLY A 221 12.82 0.71 29.67
CA GLY A 221 13.10 2.15 29.59
C GLY A 221 13.54 2.58 28.19
N LEU A 222 12.91 3.64 27.70
CA LEU A 222 13.25 4.25 26.43
C LEU A 222 14.55 5.08 26.53
N PRO A 223 15.33 5.22 25.44
CA PRO A 223 16.43 6.18 25.36
C PRO A 223 16.01 7.59 25.80
N ASP A 224 16.96 8.36 26.32
CA ASP A 224 16.65 9.72 26.76
C ASP A 224 16.22 10.59 25.57
N GLY A 225 15.25 11.46 25.80
CA GLY A 225 14.70 12.33 24.77
C GLY A 225 13.85 11.62 23.73
N LEU A 226 13.64 10.30 23.81
CA LEU A 226 12.76 9.57 22.88
C LEU A 226 11.32 9.53 23.39
N HIS A 227 10.39 9.88 22.51
CA HIS A 227 8.95 9.76 22.68
C HIS A 227 8.39 8.71 21.71
N LEU A 228 7.30 8.06 22.06
CA LEU A 228 6.71 6.97 21.31
C LEU A 228 5.23 7.22 21.01
N ILE A 229 4.85 7.19 19.73
CA ILE A 229 3.46 7.04 19.29
C ILE A 229 3.31 5.60 18.81
N TRP A 230 2.43 4.83 19.44
CA TRP A 230 2.33 3.41 19.21
C TRP A 230 0.91 2.98 18.89
N MET A 231 0.66 2.55 17.64
CA MET A 231 -0.59 1.96 17.20
C MET A 231 -0.50 0.43 17.32
N THR A 232 -1.20 -0.13 18.26
CA THR A 232 -1.18 -1.57 18.55
C THR A 232 -2.08 -2.41 17.65
N GLY A 233 -3.10 -1.80 17.06
CA GLY A 233 -4.21 -2.48 16.41
C GLY A 233 -5.29 -2.92 17.39
N LYS A 234 -6.52 -3.03 16.88
CA LYS A 234 -7.72 -3.31 17.71
C LYS A 234 -7.59 -4.58 18.56
N ALA A 235 -7.08 -5.66 17.96
CA ALA A 235 -6.98 -6.96 18.65
C ALA A 235 -5.99 -6.97 19.81
N SER A 236 -5.00 -6.09 19.81
CA SER A 236 -3.92 -6.06 20.79
C SER A 236 -4.02 -4.88 21.77
N TYR A 237 -4.91 -3.91 21.53
CA TYR A 237 -4.92 -2.66 22.29
C TYR A 237 -5.05 -2.86 23.80
N GLN A 238 -6.00 -3.69 24.25
CA GLN A 238 -6.25 -3.91 25.67
C GLN A 238 -5.03 -4.52 26.41
N GLU A 239 -4.22 -5.33 25.70
CA GLU A 239 -3.00 -5.94 26.26
C GLU A 239 -1.93 -4.89 26.60
N PHE A 240 -1.89 -3.77 25.84
CA PHE A 240 -0.81 -2.78 25.96
C PHE A 240 -1.27 -1.40 26.41
N ALA A 241 -2.58 -1.17 26.57
CA ALA A 241 -3.15 0.13 26.93
C ALA A 241 -2.59 0.70 28.24
N SER A 242 -2.23 -0.16 29.21
CA SER A 242 -1.64 0.26 30.50
C SER A 242 -0.26 0.90 30.39
N LEU A 243 0.39 0.80 29.22
CA LEU A 243 1.68 1.44 28.95
C LEU A 243 1.53 2.87 28.39
N ASP A 244 0.29 3.35 28.21
CA ASP A 244 0.03 4.76 27.84
C ASP A 244 0.38 5.70 28.99
N GLY A 245 1.17 6.70 28.71
CA GLY A 245 1.58 7.70 29.70
C GLY A 245 3.03 8.17 29.53
N GLY A 246 3.40 9.21 30.28
CA GLY A 246 4.75 9.77 30.21
C GLY A 246 5.19 10.09 28.78
N ARG A 247 6.21 9.40 28.30
CA ARG A 247 6.78 9.53 26.93
C ARG A 247 6.12 8.62 25.88
N VAL A 248 5.10 7.82 26.24
CA VAL A 248 4.46 6.82 25.37
C VAL A 248 3.01 7.17 25.14
N ARG A 249 2.54 7.11 23.91
CA ARG A 249 1.14 7.24 23.52
C ARG A 249 0.69 5.97 22.81
N VAL A 250 -0.07 5.15 23.52
CA VAL A 250 -0.64 3.91 22.99
C VAL A 250 -2.02 4.19 22.40
N ARG A 251 -2.25 3.77 21.17
CA ARG A 251 -3.53 3.94 20.49
C ARG A 251 -3.97 2.63 19.83
N GLU A 252 -5.25 2.37 19.86
CA GLU A 252 -5.85 1.26 19.13
C GLU A 252 -5.67 1.43 17.62
N TYR A 253 -5.99 2.63 17.15
CA TYR A 253 -5.92 3.02 15.75
C TYR A 253 -5.58 4.51 15.63
N LEU A 254 -4.89 4.89 14.57
CA LEU A 254 -4.55 6.29 14.28
C LEU A 254 -5.41 6.80 13.12
N SER A 255 -6.35 7.69 13.42
CA SER A 255 -7.21 8.32 12.42
C SER A 255 -7.43 9.80 12.77
N PRO A 256 -6.94 10.73 11.97
CA PRO A 256 -6.09 10.52 10.79
C PRO A 256 -4.65 10.18 11.17
N ILE A 257 -4.02 9.26 10.45
CA ILE A 257 -2.61 8.85 10.70
C ILE A 257 -1.61 9.99 10.38
N GLN A 258 -2.01 10.93 9.54
CA GLN A 258 -1.21 12.10 9.17
C GLN A 258 -0.79 12.94 10.40
N ALA A 259 -1.60 12.96 11.46
CA ALA A 259 -1.23 13.64 12.72
C ALA A 259 -0.01 13.00 13.39
N ALA A 260 0.13 11.66 13.29
CA ALA A 260 1.30 10.95 13.79
C ALA A 260 2.50 11.12 12.85
N TYR A 261 2.29 11.10 11.53
CA TYR A 261 3.36 11.38 10.57
C TYR A 261 3.96 12.78 10.75
N ALA A 262 3.13 13.79 11.02
CA ALA A 262 3.59 15.16 11.24
C ALA A 262 4.50 15.29 12.48
N ALA A 263 4.29 14.47 13.51
CA ALA A 263 5.08 14.48 14.74
C ALA A 263 6.35 13.61 14.67
N ALA A 264 6.36 12.56 13.82
CA ALA A 264 7.38 11.51 13.83
C ALA A 264 8.70 11.93 13.19
N ASP A 265 9.80 11.41 13.70
CA ASP A 265 11.17 11.52 13.16
C ASP A 265 11.62 10.25 12.48
N VAL A 266 11.19 9.11 12.98
CA VAL A 266 11.51 7.76 12.51
C VAL A 266 10.31 6.85 12.75
N ALA A 267 10.17 5.79 11.96
CA ALA A 267 9.11 4.82 12.16
C ALA A 267 9.65 3.39 12.33
N LEU A 268 8.95 2.59 13.11
CA LEU A 268 9.06 1.14 13.16
C LEU A 268 7.78 0.55 12.57
N ALA A 269 7.89 -0.15 11.45
CA ALA A 269 6.71 -0.60 10.72
C ALA A 269 6.91 -1.94 10.00
N ARG A 270 5.83 -2.49 9.44
CA ARG A 270 5.88 -3.55 8.44
C ARG A 270 6.36 -3.01 7.10
N ALA A 271 6.95 -3.88 6.25
CA ALA A 271 7.47 -3.51 4.94
C ALA A 271 6.42 -3.59 3.81
N GLY A 272 5.19 -3.18 4.10
CA GLY A 272 4.15 -3.06 3.07
C GLY A 272 4.40 -1.86 2.16
N ALA A 273 4.13 -1.99 0.87
CA ALA A 273 4.41 -0.96 -0.12
C ALA A 273 3.73 0.39 0.18
N MET A 274 2.46 0.38 0.58
CA MET A 274 1.74 1.60 0.95
C MET A 274 2.35 2.27 2.18
N THR A 275 2.65 1.47 3.22
CA THR A 275 3.28 1.93 4.45
C THR A 275 4.59 2.66 4.18
N THR A 276 5.49 2.04 3.39
CA THR A 276 6.80 2.62 3.10
C THR A 276 6.68 3.85 2.20
N ALA A 277 5.77 3.84 1.23
CA ALA A 277 5.52 4.99 0.37
C ALA A 277 4.98 6.21 1.16
N GLU A 278 4.04 5.98 2.08
CA GLU A 278 3.52 7.03 2.96
C GLU A 278 4.62 7.61 3.85
N LEU A 279 5.39 6.77 4.54
CA LEU A 279 6.49 7.21 5.40
C LEU A 279 7.51 8.05 4.61
N PHE A 280 7.92 7.58 3.44
CA PHE A 280 8.91 8.29 2.62
C PHE A 280 8.35 9.60 2.05
N ALA A 281 7.09 9.63 1.65
CA ALA A 281 6.42 10.85 1.25
C ALA A 281 6.37 11.89 2.39
N TRP A 282 6.33 11.44 3.65
CA TRP A 282 6.44 12.30 4.83
C TRP A 282 7.89 12.55 5.28
N ASN A 283 8.89 12.06 4.53
CA ASN A 283 10.32 12.14 4.85
C ASN A 283 10.66 11.49 6.20
N ILE A 284 9.99 10.37 6.51
CA ILE A 284 10.19 9.59 7.72
C ILE A 284 10.97 8.33 7.34
N PRO A 285 12.23 8.19 7.76
CA PRO A 285 12.99 6.96 7.57
C PRO A 285 12.42 5.84 8.44
N ALA A 286 12.62 4.58 8.04
CA ALA A 286 11.97 3.46 8.68
C ALA A 286 12.92 2.35 9.14
N ILE A 287 12.61 1.77 10.29
CA ILE A 287 13.05 0.44 10.71
C ILE A 287 11.92 -0.52 10.29
N LEU A 288 12.22 -1.43 9.38
CA LEU A 288 11.24 -2.34 8.80
C LEU A 288 11.37 -3.74 9.38
N VAL A 289 10.25 -4.28 9.87
CA VAL A 289 10.12 -5.66 10.31
C VAL A 289 9.14 -6.37 9.39
N PRO A 290 9.61 -7.03 8.32
CA PRO A 290 8.74 -7.67 7.33
C PRO A 290 7.83 -8.73 7.96
N LEU A 291 6.60 -8.86 7.43
CA LEU A 291 5.69 -9.94 7.83
C LEU A 291 6.11 -11.25 7.16
N PRO A 292 6.54 -12.29 7.90
CA PRO A 292 7.07 -13.52 7.31
C PRO A 292 6.02 -14.37 6.61
N THR A 293 4.73 -14.16 6.92
CA THR A 293 3.60 -14.86 6.30
C THR A 293 3.00 -14.09 5.11
N ALA A 294 3.66 -13.01 4.68
CA ALA A 294 3.23 -12.27 3.51
C ALA A 294 3.27 -13.14 2.24
N ALA A 295 2.28 -13.00 1.38
CA ALA A 295 2.17 -13.79 0.17
C ALA A 295 3.46 -13.71 -0.68
N ALA A 296 4.05 -14.86 -1.04
CA ALA A 296 5.31 -14.95 -1.78
C ALA A 296 6.48 -14.17 -1.12
N ASP A 297 6.43 -13.97 0.19
CA ASP A 297 7.45 -13.26 0.98
C ASP A 297 7.75 -11.82 0.48
N HIS A 298 6.76 -11.18 -0.16
CA HIS A 298 6.95 -9.87 -0.80
C HIS A 298 7.46 -8.80 0.17
N GLN A 299 7.05 -8.82 1.47
CA GLN A 299 7.52 -7.83 2.43
C GLN A 299 9.01 -7.96 2.75
N SER A 300 9.55 -9.17 2.83
CA SER A 300 10.99 -9.36 3.01
C SER A 300 11.78 -8.89 1.77
N VAL A 301 11.22 -9.07 0.57
CA VAL A 301 11.85 -8.54 -0.65
C VAL A 301 11.81 -7.02 -0.66
N ASN A 302 10.66 -6.40 -0.35
CA ASN A 302 10.52 -4.94 -0.24
C ASN A 302 11.54 -4.36 0.76
N ALA A 303 11.65 -4.95 1.97
CA ALA A 303 12.56 -4.47 2.99
C ALA A 303 14.03 -4.54 2.54
N ARG A 304 14.46 -5.65 1.90
CA ARG A 304 15.82 -5.78 1.36
C ARG A 304 16.13 -4.76 0.27
N VAL A 305 15.18 -4.51 -0.62
CA VAL A 305 15.33 -3.51 -1.69
C VAL A 305 15.48 -2.10 -1.10
N LEU A 306 14.68 -1.76 -0.10
CA LEU A 306 14.74 -0.46 0.55
C LEU A 306 16.00 -0.27 1.41
N GLU A 307 16.47 -1.34 2.06
CA GLU A 307 17.75 -1.35 2.78
C GLU A 307 18.92 -1.15 1.82
N ALA A 308 18.96 -1.89 0.71
CA ALA A 308 19.99 -1.74 -0.32
C ALA A 308 20.01 -0.33 -0.94
N ALA A 309 18.85 0.34 -1.01
CA ALA A 309 18.72 1.72 -1.44
C ALA A 309 19.09 2.75 -0.34
N GLY A 310 19.49 2.31 0.85
CA GLY A 310 19.77 3.18 1.98
C GLY A 310 18.54 3.92 2.54
N ALA A 311 17.33 3.46 2.25
CA ALA A 311 16.07 4.11 2.62
C ALA A 311 15.48 3.59 3.93
N ALA A 312 15.93 2.41 4.41
CA ALA A 312 15.43 1.79 5.63
C ALA A 312 16.48 0.90 6.29
N ILE A 313 16.26 0.58 7.57
CA ILE A 313 16.91 -0.53 8.28
C ILE A 313 15.97 -1.73 8.22
N ASN A 314 16.48 -2.90 7.84
CA ASN A 314 15.70 -4.13 7.77
C ASN A 314 16.07 -5.07 8.91
N ILE A 315 15.07 -5.49 9.70
CA ILE A 315 15.24 -6.49 10.76
C ILE A 315 14.24 -7.63 10.51
N ALA A 316 14.74 -8.80 10.17
CA ALA A 316 13.88 -9.97 10.02
C ALA A 316 13.12 -10.27 11.32
N GLN A 317 11.83 -10.61 11.25
CA GLN A 317 11.02 -10.84 12.45
C GLN A 317 11.61 -11.90 13.38
N ALA A 318 12.26 -12.94 12.84
CA ALA A 318 12.88 -14.00 13.65
C ALA A 318 14.05 -13.48 14.52
N SER A 319 14.71 -12.40 14.13
CA SER A 319 15.79 -11.76 14.87
C SER A 319 15.38 -10.44 15.53
N PHE A 320 14.08 -10.10 15.50
CA PHE A 320 13.57 -8.86 16.10
C PHE A 320 13.39 -9.04 17.60
N THR A 321 14.39 -8.61 18.35
CA THR A 321 14.47 -8.64 19.82
C THR A 321 14.52 -7.22 20.39
N VAL A 322 14.35 -7.10 21.71
CA VAL A 322 14.46 -5.80 22.41
C VAL A 322 15.84 -5.18 22.19
N ASP A 323 16.91 -5.96 22.26
CA ASP A 323 18.27 -5.45 22.08
C ASP A 323 18.53 -4.98 20.64
N ARG A 324 17.98 -5.71 19.64
CA ARG A 324 18.05 -5.28 18.22
C ARG A 324 17.27 -4.01 17.96
N LEU A 325 16.09 -3.89 18.57
CA LEU A 325 15.28 -2.67 18.47
C LEU A 325 16.00 -1.49 19.11
N ASP A 326 16.48 -1.66 20.36
CA ASP A 326 17.20 -0.60 21.08
C ASP A 326 18.43 -0.15 20.32
N ALA A 327 19.24 -1.09 19.83
CA ALA A 327 20.44 -0.76 19.04
C ALA A 327 20.10 -0.02 17.74
N ALA A 328 19.05 -0.43 17.02
CA ALA A 328 18.65 0.23 15.78
C ALA A 328 18.11 1.65 16.04
N VAL A 329 17.32 1.83 17.09
CA VAL A 329 16.78 3.15 17.46
C VAL A 329 17.90 4.07 17.94
N ARG A 330 18.77 3.62 18.86
CA ARG A 330 19.92 4.42 19.34
C ARG A 330 20.85 4.78 18.20
N GLY A 331 21.14 3.85 17.29
CA GLY A 331 21.97 4.11 16.12
C GLY A 331 21.46 5.24 15.23
N LEU A 332 20.16 5.54 15.29
CA LEU A 332 19.56 6.68 14.59
C LEU A 332 19.44 7.92 15.47
N VAL A 333 18.95 7.74 16.69
CA VAL A 333 18.66 8.86 17.62
C VAL A 333 19.92 9.54 18.10
N GLU A 334 20.99 8.78 18.37
CA GLU A 334 22.28 9.26 18.88
C GLU A 334 23.27 9.59 17.74
N ASN A 335 22.92 9.25 16.47
CA ASN A 335 23.77 9.52 15.31
C ASN A 335 23.03 10.35 14.23
N PRO A 336 23.13 11.68 14.29
CA PRO A 336 22.50 12.57 13.31
C PRO A 336 22.93 12.33 11.85
N MET A 337 24.16 11.85 11.62
CA MET A 337 24.66 11.56 10.27
C MET A 337 23.94 10.33 9.69
N GLU A 338 23.76 9.29 10.48
CA GLU A 338 23.02 8.08 10.03
C GLU A 338 21.54 8.37 9.81
N MET A 339 20.94 9.16 10.69
CA MET A 339 19.57 9.65 10.50
C MET A 339 19.44 10.45 9.20
N ALA A 340 20.36 11.35 8.92
CA ALA A 340 20.36 12.15 7.69
C ALA A 340 20.57 11.29 6.45
N ARG A 341 21.45 10.27 6.51
CA ARG A 341 21.67 9.31 5.43
C ARG A 341 20.41 8.54 5.08
N LEU A 342 19.71 8.01 6.10
CA LEU A 342 18.44 7.29 5.91
C LEU A 342 17.33 8.20 5.38
N LYS A 343 17.23 9.44 5.87
CA LYS A 343 16.29 10.43 5.34
C LYS A 343 16.55 10.73 3.87
N ALA A 344 17.80 10.88 3.46
CA ALA A 344 18.14 11.08 2.05
C ALA A 344 17.75 9.88 1.18
N GLY A 345 18.01 8.65 1.64
CA GLY A 345 17.57 7.43 0.97
C GLY A 345 16.05 7.34 0.85
N ALA A 346 15.31 7.65 1.92
CA ALA A 346 13.85 7.70 1.91
C ALA A 346 13.32 8.76 0.93
N ALA A 347 13.91 9.96 0.90
CA ALA A 347 13.55 11.03 -0.03
C ALA A 347 13.76 10.63 -1.49
N ASN A 348 14.84 9.90 -1.81
CA ASN A 348 15.10 9.40 -3.16
C ASN A 348 14.04 8.38 -3.64
N ARG A 349 13.41 7.68 -2.72
CA ARG A 349 12.32 6.71 -3.00
C ARG A 349 10.93 7.34 -2.92
N ALA A 350 10.79 8.55 -2.39
CA ALA A 350 9.49 9.21 -2.25
C ALA A 350 8.90 9.57 -3.61
N ARG A 351 7.63 9.23 -3.81
CA ARG A 351 6.82 9.56 -5.00
C ARG A 351 5.43 10.04 -4.54
N PRO A 352 5.32 11.20 -3.90
CA PRO A 352 4.05 11.65 -3.33
C PRO A 352 2.98 11.93 -4.40
N ASP A 353 3.37 12.16 -5.63
CA ASP A 353 2.52 12.44 -6.79
C ASP A 353 2.12 11.18 -7.60
N ALA A 354 2.47 9.99 -7.12
CA ALA A 354 2.24 8.73 -7.82
C ALA A 354 0.81 8.57 -8.37
N ALA A 355 -0.19 8.87 -7.54
CA ALA A 355 -1.60 8.76 -7.95
C ALA A 355 -1.95 9.72 -9.11
N GLU A 356 -1.37 10.93 -9.11
CA GLU A 356 -1.60 11.92 -10.16
C GLU A 356 -0.87 11.54 -11.46
N VAL A 357 0.37 11.10 -11.37
CA VAL A 357 1.13 10.61 -12.53
C VAL A 357 0.40 9.45 -13.20
N ILE A 358 -0.05 8.47 -12.43
CA ILE A 358 -0.82 7.31 -12.94
C ILE A 358 -2.12 7.78 -13.59
N ALA A 359 -2.88 8.63 -12.91
CA ALA A 359 -4.17 9.11 -13.42
C ALA A 359 -4.02 9.88 -14.75
N ARG A 360 -3.02 10.77 -14.88
CA ARG A 360 -2.74 11.49 -16.12
C ARG A 360 -2.36 10.54 -17.26
N ARG A 361 -1.57 9.50 -17.00
CA ARG A 361 -1.22 8.49 -18.00
C ARG A 361 -2.44 7.69 -18.46
N ILE A 362 -3.29 7.26 -17.53
CA ILE A 362 -4.55 6.57 -17.85
C ILE A 362 -5.45 7.45 -18.73
N LEU A 363 -5.61 8.74 -18.38
CA LEU A 363 -6.38 9.68 -19.18
C LEU A 363 -5.82 9.84 -20.59
N ALA A 364 -4.50 9.95 -20.75
CA ALA A 364 -3.85 10.05 -22.04
C ALA A 364 -4.07 8.77 -22.90
N LEU A 365 -4.00 7.59 -22.30
CA LEU A 365 -4.25 6.33 -22.98
C LEU A 365 -5.70 6.15 -23.45
N ILE A 366 -6.67 6.72 -22.75
CA ILE A 366 -8.09 6.66 -23.11
C ILE A 366 -8.44 7.70 -24.18
N GLN A 367 -7.75 8.84 -24.19
CA GLN A 367 -7.99 9.94 -25.14
C GLN A 367 -7.25 9.75 -26.46
N GLY A 368 -6.14 9.00 -26.44
CA GLY A 368 -5.36 8.72 -27.63
C GLY A 368 -6.12 7.82 -28.63
N PRO A 369 -5.82 7.88 -29.93
CA PRO A 369 -6.39 6.94 -30.88
C PRO A 369 -6.05 5.53 -30.43
N LEU A 370 -7.08 4.69 -30.24
CA LEU A 370 -6.93 3.26 -29.95
C LEU A 370 -6.21 2.61 -31.13
N SER A 371 -4.87 2.66 -31.16
CA SER A 371 -4.12 1.93 -32.20
C SER A 371 -4.45 0.44 -32.01
N LYS A 372 -5.17 -0.10 -32.99
CA LYS A 372 -5.36 -1.54 -33.14
C LYS A 372 -3.96 -2.16 -33.33
N ARG A 373 -3.46 -2.85 -32.30
CA ARG A 373 -2.40 -3.85 -32.46
C ARG A 373 -3.02 -5.23 -32.42
#